data_93e0af68be33519d281ec243c7fc0e29
#
_entry.id   93e0af68be33519d281ec243c7fc0e29
#
_cell.length_a   1.000
_cell.length_b   1.000
_cell.length_c   1.000
_cell.angle_alpha   90.00
_cell.angle_beta   90.00
_cell.angle_gamma   90.00
#
_symmetry.space_group_name_H-M   'P 1'
#
loop_
_entity.id
_entity.type
_entity.pdbx_description
1 polymer ?
#
loop_
_entity_poly.entity_id
_entity_poly.type
_entity_poly.pdbx_seq_one_letter_code
_entity_poly.pdbx_strand_id
1 'polypeptide(L)'
;LYVINGRAQADVFSLRDKSLNGRYKLVDDATTEITASTQLVGGISLIFGDSTGGLSQWFMARDPDGEQRFKHIRSFQMGTSPIVEITAEQRRKGFLALDAAGEIGVFHSTAHRTLLVEKVAEGPGIMALSPRANRIIVEEGGKLVPLTLKNPHPEVSWSALWSKVWYENYDEPKYVWQSTAANTDFEPKMSLAPLTFGTLKAAFYAMLLAAPLAVAAAIYTAYFMAPSLRRKVKPVIELMEAMPTVILGFFAGLFLAPYVEGHLPGIFSLLMLLPIGILVAGFAWSRLPESIRLRVPDGWESMILIPVI
;
A
#
# COMPACT_ATOMS: atom_id res chain seq x y z
N LEU A 1 -13.49 6.95 -27.87
CA LEU A 1 -13.05 6.16 -29.02
C LEU A 1 -11.58 6.46 -29.29
N TYR A 2 -10.78 5.41 -29.41
CA TYR A 2 -9.38 5.52 -29.81
C TYR A 2 -9.25 5.04 -31.25
N VAL A 3 -8.62 5.86 -32.09
CA VAL A 3 -8.29 5.52 -33.47
C VAL A 3 -6.78 5.55 -33.62
N ILE A 4 -6.20 4.39 -33.90
CA ILE A 4 -4.76 4.20 -33.96
C ILE A 4 -4.39 4.07 -35.44
N ASN A 5 -3.43 4.84 -35.91
CA ASN A 5 -2.89 4.71 -37.25
C ASN A 5 -1.53 3.99 -37.23
N GLY A 6 -1.14 3.41 -38.38
CA GLY A 6 0.14 2.69 -38.50
C GLY A 6 1.39 3.54 -38.25
N ARG A 7 1.25 4.87 -38.18
CA ARG A 7 2.35 5.80 -37.87
C ARG A 7 2.52 6.07 -36.39
N ALA A 8 2.14 5.12 -35.52
CA ALA A 8 2.25 5.21 -34.08
C ALA A 8 1.56 6.44 -33.45
N GLN A 9 0.41 6.82 -33.98
CA GLN A 9 -0.39 7.94 -33.49
C GLN A 9 -1.77 7.47 -33.06
N ALA A 10 -2.24 7.95 -31.90
CA ALA A 10 -3.57 7.71 -31.38
C ALA A 10 -4.38 9.01 -31.37
N ASP A 11 -5.51 9.00 -32.06
CA ASP A 11 -6.51 10.06 -32.02
C ASP A 11 -7.61 9.64 -31.03
N VAL A 12 -7.85 10.47 -30.03
CA VAL A 12 -8.85 10.21 -28.97
C VAL A 12 -10.08 11.08 -29.20
N PHE A 13 -11.23 10.44 -29.37
CA PHE A 13 -12.50 11.13 -29.63
C PHE A 13 -13.46 11.00 -28.46
N SER A 14 -14.14 12.08 -28.10
CA SER A 14 -15.33 12.04 -27.26
C SER A 14 -16.50 11.46 -28.04
N LEU A 15 -17.11 10.38 -27.55
CA LEU A 15 -18.31 9.82 -28.17
C LEU A 15 -19.56 10.66 -27.86
N ARG A 16 -19.56 11.43 -26.78
CA ARG A 16 -20.65 12.30 -26.39
C ARG A 16 -20.80 13.48 -27.33
N ASP A 17 -19.68 14.17 -27.56
CA ASP A 17 -19.67 15.43 -28.29
C ASP A 17 -19.21 15.27 -29.75
N LYS A 18 -18.81 14.03 -30.12
CA LYS A 18 -18.24 13.66 -31.43
C LYS A 18 -17.06 14.54 -31.84
N SER A 19 -16.30 15.02 -30.85
CA SER A 19 -15.13 15.89 -31.02
C SER A 19 -13.82 15.15 -30.80
N LEU A 20 -12.76 15.64 -31.45
CA LEU A 20 -11.40 15.17 -31.17
C LEU A 20 -10.91 15.78 -29.85
N ASN A 21 -10.67 14.93 -28.83
CA ASN A 21 -10.14 15.36 -27.53
C ASN A 21 -8.63 15.59 -27.59
N GLY A 22 -7.93 14.86 -28.45
CA GLY A 22 -6.48 15.02 -28.57
C GLY A 22 -5.86 14.01 -29.54
N ARG A 23 -4.67 14.35 -29.98
CA ARG A 23 -3.82 13.54 -30.84
C ARG A 23 -2.50 13.27 -30.13
N TYR A 24 -2.15 12.02 -29.97
CA TYR A 24 -1.03 11.60 -29.15
C TYR A 24 -0.08 10.73 -29.96
N LYS A 25 1.21 11.00 -29.84
CA LYS A 25 2.27 10.18 -30.40
C LYS A 25 2.61 9.05 -29.43
N LEU A 26 2.48 7.80 -29.88
CA LEU A 26 2.67 6.61 -29.03
C LEU A 26 4.14 6.17 -28.94
N VAL A 27 4.94 6.47 -29.98
CA VAL A 27 6.37 6.15 -30.04
C VAL A 27 7.12 7.35 -30.59
N ASP A 28 8.29 7.65 -30.03
CA ASP A 28 9.08 8.82 -30.43
C ASP A 28 9.82 8.65 -31.75
N ASP A 29 10.19 7.43 -32.10
CA ASP A 29 10.84 7.13 -33.37
C ASP A 29 9.82 7.09 -34.50
N ALA A 30 10.12 7.84 -35.58
CA ALA A 30 9.26 7.92 -36.73
C ALA A 30 9.25 6.66 -37.62
N THR A 31 10.21 5.76 -37.43
CA THR A 31 10.34 4.49 -38.16
C THR A 31 9.60 3.33 -37.50
N THR A 32 9.22 3.48 -36.21
CA THR A 32 8.53 2.46 -35.43
C THR A 32 7.02 2.54 -35.67
N GLU A 33 6.41 1.41 -35.99
CA GLU A 33 4.98 1.26 -36.21
C GLU A 33 4.31 0.50 -35.09
N ILE A 34 3.06 0.82 -34.78
CA ILE A 34 2.23 0.00 -33.86
C ILE A 34 1.67 -1.17 -34.66
N THR A 35 2.00 -2.36 -34.19
CA THR A 35 1.67 -3.62 -34.87
C THR A 35 0.57 -4.40 -34.17
N ALA A 36 0.41 -4.21 -32.85
CA ALA A 36 -0.63 -4.87 -32.06
C ALA A 36 -1.16 -3.94 -30.95
N SER A 37 -2.40 -4.17 -30.55
CA SER A 37 -2.97 -3.44 -29.41
C SER A 37 -4.04 -4.27 -28.70
N THR A 38 -4.16 -4.08 -27.39
CA THR A 38 -5.23 -4.69 -26.60
C THR A 38 -5.65 -3.76 -25.46
N GLN A 39 -6.83 -4.03 -24.90
CA GLN A 39 -7.35 -3.35 -23.72
C GLN A 39 -7.29 -4.28 -22.53
N LEU A 40 -6.76 -3.81 -21.38
CA LEU A 40 -6.73 -4.59 -20.17
C LEU A 40 -8.12 -4.66 -19.51
N VAL A 41 -8.29 -5.64 -18.64
CA VAL A 41 -9.52 -5.81 -17.84
C VAL A 41 -9.90 -4.49 -17.14
N GLY A 42 -11.21 -4.16 -17.15
CA GLY A 42 -11.71 -2.87 -16.63
C GLY A 42 -11.78 -1.77 -17.70
N GLY A 43 -11.18 -1.95 -18.88
CA GLY A 43 -11.37 -1.07 -20.03
C GLY A 43 -10.69 0.31 -19.96
N ILE A 44 -9.76 0.51 -19.02
CA ILE A 44 -9.09 1.80 -18.78
C ILE A 44 -7.74 1.86 -19.49
N SER A 45 -6.89 0.84 -19.27
CA SER A 45 -5.56 0.76 -19.85
C SER A 45 -5.57 0.14 -21.25
N LEU A 46 -4.79 0.75 -22.14
CA LEU A 46 -4.45 0.22 -23.46
C LEU A 46 -2.98 -0.20 -23.47
N ILE A 47 -2.70 -1.35 -24.06
CA ILE A 47 -1.35 -1.83 -24.34
C ILE A 47 -1.13 -1.79 -25.84
N PHE A 48 -0.01 -1.20 -26.26
CA PHE A 48 0.44 -1.15 -27.64
C PHE A 48 1.74 -1.94 -27.79
N GLY A 49 1.81 -2.76 -28.80
CA GLY A 49 3.02 -3.44 -29.26
C GLY A 49 3.52 -2.82 -30.55
N ASP A 50 4.82 -2.73 -30.71
CA ASP A 50 5.45 -2.08 -31.83
C ASP A 50 6.31 -3.03 -32.69
N SER A 51 6.79 -2.49 -33.80
CA SER A 51 7.63 -3.21 -34.78
C SER A 51 9.03 -3.54 -34.28
N THR A 52 9.44 -3.05 -33.10
CA THR A 52 10.76 -3.26 -32.49
C THR A 52 10.73 -4.17 -31.27
N GLY A 53 9.56 -4.79 -30.96
CA GLY A 53 9.36 -5.66 -29.79
C GLY A 53 9.09 -4.90 -28.52
N GLY A 54 8.88 -3.60 -28.59
CA GLY A 54 8.46 -2.75 -27.49
C GLY A 54 6.98 -2.89 -27.17
N LEU A 55 6.64 -2.74 -25.90
CA LEU A 55 5.28 -2.74 -25.39
C LEU A 55 5.07 -1.53 -24.48
N SER A 56 4.02 -0.77 -24.69
CA SER A 56 3.73 0.44 -23.90
C SER A 56 2.32 0.45 -23.37
N GLN A 57 2.16 0.84 -22.10
CA GLN A 57 0.86 1.03 -21.45
C GLN A 57 0.48 2.49 -21.43
N TRP A 58 -0.78 2.75 -21.78
CA TRP A 58 -1.35 4.09 -21.84
C TRP A 58 -2.73 4.11 -21.23
N PHE A 59 -3.08 5.20 -20.54
CA PHE A 59 -4.46 5.48 -20.11
C PHE A 59 -4.71 6.99 -19.95
N MET A 60 -5.98 7.35 -19.78
CA MET A 60 -6.37 8.73 -19.50
C MET A 60 -6.06 9.07 -18.04
N ALA A 61 -5.27 10.09 -17.80
CA ALA A 61 -4.99 10.64 -16.48
C ALA A 61 -5.11 12.16 -16.51
N ARG A 62 -5.42 12.74 -15.35
CA ARG A 62 -5.61 14.19 -15.24
C ARG A 62 -4.27 14.88 -15.04
N ASP A 63 -4.08 15.98 -15.72
CA ASP A 63 -2.95 16.87 -15.53
C ASP A 63 -3.16 17.81 -14.32
N PRO A 64 -2.11 18.48 -13.81
CA PRO A 64 -2.24 19.47 -12.75
C PRO A 64 -3.18 20.64 -13.10
N ASP A 65 -3.38 20.93 -14.37
CA ASP A 65 -4.34 21.92 -14.91
C ASP A 65 -5.80 21.41 -14.90
N GLY A 66 -6.02 20.14 -14.53
CA GLY A 66 -7.33 19.51 -14.43
C GLY A 66 -7.82 18.86 -15.71
N GLU A 67 -7.11 18.97 -16.82
CA GLU A 67 -7.47 18.36 -18.10
C GLU A 67 -7.12 16.88 -18.16
N GLN A 68 -8.03 16.07 -18.72
CA GLN A 68 -7.74 14.66 -18.98
C GLN A 68 -6.91 14.52 -20.26
N ARG A 69 -5.76 13.87 -20.14
CA ARG A 69 -4.87 13.57 -21.27
C ARG A 69 -4.53 12.09 -21.32
N PHE A 70 -4.32 11.60 -22.53
CA PHE A 70 -3.85 10.25 -22.75
C PHE A 70 -2.34 10.20 -22.49
N LYS A 71 -1.91 9.46 -21.49
CA LYS A 71 -0.53 9.46 -20.99
C LYS A 71 0.14 8.12 -21.14
N HIS A 72 1.41 8.15 -21.50
CA HIS A 72 2.31 7.02 -21.39
C HIS A 72 2.59 6.73 -19.90
N ILE A 73 2.40 5.48 -19.49
CA ILE A 73 2.49 5.07 -18.08
C ILE A 73 3.75 4.25 -17.83
N ARG A 74 3.98 3.23 -18.65
CA ARG A 74 5.14 2.35 -18.56
C ARG A 74 5.43 1.61 -19.84
N SER A 75 6.67 1.17 -20.00
CA SER A 75 7.12 0.38 -21.15
C SER A 75 7.67 -0.97 -20.70
N PHE A 76 7.58 -1.94 -21.61
CA PHE A 76 8.20 -3.26 -21.49
C PHE A 76 8.94 -3.53 -22.79
N GLN A 77 9.93 -4.42 -22.75
CA GLN A 77 10.64 -4.90 -23.92
C GLN A 77 10.64 -6.41 -23.93
N MET A 78 10.26 -7.03 -25.03
CA MET A 78 10.23 -8.48 -25.16
C MET A 78 11.46 -8.98 -25.90
N GLY A 79 11.71 -8.46 -27.09
CA GLY A 79 12.84 -8.79 -27.95
C GLY A 79 13.11 -7.65 -28.93
N THR A 80 13.47 -7.95 -30.14
CA THR A 80 13.67 -7.00 -31.24
C THR A 80 12.75 -7.26 -32.44
N SER A 81 11.93 -8.31 -32.34
CA SER A 81 10.98 -8.71 -33.38
C SER A 81 9.64 -7.99 -33.20
N PRO A 82 8.92 -7.69 -34.30
CA PRO A 82 7.61 -7.05 -34.22
C PRO A 82 6.62 -7.83 -33.35
N ILE A 83 5.87 -7.16 -32.52
CA ILE A 83 4.78 -7.76 -31.76
C ILE A 83 3.61 -8.04 -32.71
N VAL A 84 3.14 -9.28 -32.75
CA VAL A 84 2.07 -9.71 -33.66
C VAL A 84 0.72 -9.73 -32.96
N GLU A 85 0.70 -10.20 -31.69
CA GLU A 85 -0.54 -10.34 -30.93
C GLU A 85 -0.33 -9.99 -29.46
N ILE A 86 -1.34 -9.40 -28.85
CA ILE A 86 -1.37 -9.12 -27.41
C ILE A 86 -2.71 -9.60 -26.86
N THR A 87 -2.67 -10.48 -25.87
CA THR A 87 -3.84 -11.05 -25.22
C THR A 87 -3.87 -10.67 -23.73
N ALA A 88 -4.93 -9.97 -23.30
CA ALA A 88 -5.11 -9.55 -21.91
C ALA A 88 -5.64 -10.68 -21.03
N GLU A 89 -5.21 -10.76 -19.77
CA GLU A 89 -5.82 -11.61 -18.75
C GLU A 89 -7.24 -11.08 -18.40
N GLN A 90 -8.17 -12.00 -18.14
CA GLN A 90 -9.58 -11.63 -17.86
C GLN A 90 -9.83 -11.24 -16.39
N ARG A 91 -8.88 -11.48 -15.47
CA ARG A 91 -9.08 -11.34 -14.03
C ARG A 91 -8.03 -10.44 -13.34
N ARG A 92 -6.94 -10.17 -14.01
CA ARG A 92 -5.81 -9.41 -13.45
C ARG A 92 -5.28 -8.45 -14.51
N LYS A 93 -4.43 -7.52 -14.10
CA LYS A 93 -3.76 -6.57 -15.01
C LYS A 93 -2.54 -7.20 -15.72
N GLY A 94 -2.59 -8.51 -15.94
CA GLY A 94 -1.62 -9.25 -16.74
C GLY A 94 -1.98 -9.25 -18.21
N PHE A 95 -0.98 -9.44 -19.06
CA PHE A 95 -1.14 -9.65 -20.49
C PHE A 95 0.01 -10.49 -21.05
N LEU A 96 -0.26 -11.11 -22.18
CA LEU A 96 0.71 -11.86 -22.95
C LEU A 96 0.94 -11.17 -24.28
N ALA A 97 2.14 -11.22 -24.79
CA ALA A 97 2.48 -10.78 -26.14
C ALA A 97 3.19 -11.89 -26.90
N LEU A 98 2.87 -12.02 -28.19
CA LEU A 98 3.55 -12.92 -29.14
C LEU A 98 4.23 -12.06 -30.20
N ASP A 99 5.48 -12.36 -30.49
CA ASP A 99 6.23 -11.68 -31.55
C ASP A 99 6.33 -12.50 -32.84
N ALA A 100 6.87 -11.87 -33.89
CA ALA A 100 7.05 -12.49 -35.19
C ALA A 100 8.10 -13.62 -35.22
N ALA A 101 8.96 -13.72 -34.19
CA ALA A 101 9.94 -14.80 -34.06
C ALA A 101 9.38 -16.04 -33.33
N GLY A 102 8.13 -15.97 -32.82
CA GLY A 102 7.48 -17.03 -32.08
C GLY A 102 7.84 -17.04 -30.60
N GLU A 103 8.30 -15.92 -30.06
CA GLU A 103 8.51 -15.73 -28.63
C GLU A 103 7.22 -15.26 -27.95
N ILE A 104 6.92 -15.82 -26.76
CA ILE A 104 5.85 -15.35 -25.88
C ILE A 104 6.45 -14.64 -24.69
N GLY A 105 5.99 -13.40 -24.45
CA GLY A 105 6.23 -12.66 -23.24
C GLY A 105 5.01 -12.68 -22.33
N VAL A 106 5.20 -12.88 -21.03
CA VAL A 106 4.18 -12.78 -19.99
C VAL A 106 4.51 -11.60 -19.10
N PHE A 107 3.56 -10.67 -18.96
CA PHE A 107 3.76 -9.39 -18.30
C PHE A 107 2.67 -9.13 -17.27
N HIS A 108 3.00 -8.37 -16.23
CA HIS A 108 2.02 -7.79 -15.32
C HIS A 108 2.18 -6.27 -15.31
N SER A 109 1.12 -5.56 -15.71
CA SER A 109 1.19 -4.14 -15.99
C SER A 109 1.45 -3.33 -14.71
N THR A 110 0.59 -3.43 -13.70
CA THR A 110 0.70 -2.65 -12.45
C THR A 110 2.01 -2.91 -11.70
N ALA A 111 2.45 -4.16 -11.63
CA ALA A 111 3.70 -4.53 -10.98
C ALA A 111 4.94 -4.17 -11.80
N HIS A 112 4.76 -3.66 -13.04
CA HIS A 112 5.83 -3.36 -14.02
C HIS A 112 6.82 -4.51 -14.12
N ARG A 113 6.29 -5.72 -14.39
CA ARG A 113 7.08 -6.95 -14.31
C ARG A 113 6.98 -7.74 -15.60
N THR A 114 8.14 -8.09 -16.17
CA THR A 114 8.29 -9.17 -17.14
C THR A 114 8.46 -10.45 -16.36
N LEU A 115 7.53 -11.39 -16.51
CA LEU A 115 7.51 -12.64 -15.75
C LEU A 115 8.27 -13.75 -16.48
N LEU A 116 8.10 -13.81 -17.79
CA LEU A 116 8.71 -14.79 -18.66
C LEU A 116 8.82 -14.21 -20.07
N VAL A 117 9.88 -14.57 -20.78
CA VAL A 117 9.98 -14.47 -22.24
C VAL A 117 10.59 -15.79 -22.70
N GLU A 118 9.90 -16.52 -23.57
CA GLU A 118 10.31 -17.85 -24.03
C GLU A 118 9.85 -18.09 -25.48
N LYS A 119 10.72 -18.74 -26.24
CA LYS A 119 10.38 -19.16 -27.60
C LYS A 119 9.50 -20.40 -27.55
N VAL A 120 8.33 -20.34 -28.16
CA VAL A 120 7.31 -21.40 -28.13
C VAL A 120 6.90 -21.88 -29.50
N ALA A 121 7.24 -21.14 -30.56
CA ALA A 121 6.93 -21.48 -31.96
C ALA A 121 8.06 -21.04 -32.89
N GLU A 122 8.09 -21.57 -34.12
CA GLU A 122 9.10 -21.20 -35.13
C GLU A 122 8.70 -19.97 -35.98
N GLY A 123 7.67 -19.27 -35.63
CA GLY A 123 7.20 -18.10 -36.35
C GLY A 123 5.90 -17.52 -35.77
N PRO A 124 5.33 -16.52 -36.44
CA PRO A 124 4.10 -15.91 -35.98
C PRO A 124 2.95 -16.90 -36.03
N GLY A 125 2.13 -16.91 -34.99
CA GLY A 125 0.95 -17.75 -34.85
C GLY A 125 -0.20 -16.99 -34.21
N ILE A 126 -1.24 -17.75 -33.84
CA ILE A 126 -2.37 -17.25 -33.05
C ILE A 126 -2.22 -17.75 -31.62
N MET A 127 -2.49 -16.90 -30.66
CA MET A 127 -2.39 -17.22 -29.26
C MET A 127 -3.75 -17.04 -28.55
N ALA A 128 -4.12 -18.00 -27.72
CA ALA A 128 -5.31 -17.89 -26.86
C ALA A 128 -4.96 -18.20 -25.42
N LEU A 129 -5.50 -17.39 -24.50
CA LEU A 129 -5.30 -17.52 -23.07
C LEU A 129 -6.59 -18.04 -22.40
N SER A 130 -6.44 -19.04 -21.52
CA SER A 130 -7.58 -19.54 -20.72
C SER A 130 -8.09 -18.46 -19.76
N PRO A 131 -9.40 -18.44 -19.42
CA PRO A 131 -9.97 -17.45 -18.49
C PRO A 131 -9.35 -17.45 -17.09
N ARG A 132 -8.68 -18.55 -16.69
CA ARG A 132 -7.94 -18.66 -15.43
C ARG A 132 -6.48 -18.25 -15.54
N ALA A 133 -6.02 -17.85 -16.74
CA ALA A 133 -4.64 -17.52 -17.05
C ALA A 133 -3.62 -18.60 -16.62
N ASN A 134 -4.00 -19.86 -16.68
CA ASN A 134 -3.17 -21.01 -16.32
C ASN A 134 -2.83 -21.92 -17.51
N ARG A 135 -3.38 -21.64 -18.69
CA ARG A 135 -3.10 -22.35 -19.94
C ARG A 135 -3.05 -21.36 -21.11
N ILE A 136 -2.11 -21.57 -21.99
CA ILE A 136 -1.98 -20.88 -23.26
C ILE A 136 -2.13 -21.92 -24.36
N ILE A 137 -2.77 -21.58 -25.44
CA ILE A 137 -2.80 -22.40 -26.66
C ILE A 137 -2.13 -21.54 -27.74
N VAL A 138 -1.14 -22.09 -28.40
CA VAL A 138 -0.43 -21.46 -29.51
C VAL A 138 -0.65 -22.31 -30.76
N GLU A 139 -0.90 -21.67 -31.88
CA GLU A 139 -0.92 -22.35 -33.18
C GLU A 139 0.50 -22.39 -33.74
N GLU A 140 0.98 -23.59 -34.10
CA GLU A 140 2.26 -23.83 -34.71
C GLU A 140 2.09 -24.78 -35.90
N GLY A 141 2.31 -24.27 -37.09
CA GLY A 141 2.24 -25.09 -38.33
C GLY A 141 0.90 -25.79 -38.52
N GLY A 142 -0.21 -25.16 -38.19
CA GLY A 142 -1.57 -25.71 -38.29
C GLY A 142 -1.94 -26.67 -37.13
N LYS A 143 -1.10 -26.78 -36.09
CA LYS A 143 -1.36 -27.57 -34.88
C LYS A 143 -1.55 -26.67 -33.67
N LEU A 144 -2.47 -27.02 -32.77
CA LEU A 144 -2.67 -26.32 -31.52
C LEU A 144 -1.80 -26.96 -30.43
N VAL A 145 -0.87 -26.19 -29.89
CA VAL A 145 0.04 -26.63 -28.82
C VAL A 145 -0.43 -26.03 -27.48
N PRO A 146 -0.92 -26.85 -26.54
CA PRO A 146 -1.30 -26.39 -25.23
C PRO A 146 -0.07 -26.27 -24.31
N LEU A 147 0.12 -25.08 -23.73
CA LEU A 147 1.15 -24.77 -22.75
C LEU A 147 0.52 -24.51 -21.38
N THR A 148 1.19 -24.94 -20.31
CA THR A 148 0.73 -24.67 -18.94
C THR A 148 1.49 -23.47 -18.37
N LEU A 149 0.76 -22.45 -17.95
CA LEU A 149 1.31 -21.26 -17.30
C LEU A 149 1.09 -21.34 -15.78
N LYS A 150 2.16 -21.31 -15.01
CA LYS A 150 2.11 -21.26 -13.55
C LYS A 150 2.58 -19.89 -13.06
N ASN A 151 1.64 -19.03 -12.70
CA ASN A 151 1.87 -17.64 -12.32
C ASN A 151 1.01 -17.24 -11.11
N PRO A 152 1.38 -17.68 -9.88
CA PRO A 152 0.50 -17.54 -8.70
C PRO A 152 0.39 -16.11 -8.18
N HIS A 153 1.42 -15.27 -8.28
CA HIS A 153 1.44 -13.91 -7.73
C HIS A 153 2.14 -12.92 -8.66
N PRO A 154 1.58 -12.65 -9.85
CA PRO A 154 2.21 -11.75 -10.82
C PRO A 154 2.18 -10.28 -10.38
N GLU A 155 1.22 -9.91 -9.52
CA GLU A 155 1.02 -8.56 -9.01
C GLU A 155 2.09 -8.09 -8.01
N VAL A 156 2.91 -9.02 -7.49
CA VAL A 156 3.93 -8.72 -6.49
C VAL A 156 5.28 -8.50 -7.16
N SER A 157 5.85 -7.32 -7.01
CA SER A 157 7.23 -7.00 -7.38
C SER A 157 7.88 -6.11 -6.33
N TRP A 158 9.21 -6.08 -6.31
CA TRP A 158 9.96 -5.22 -5.38
C TRP A 158 9.62 -3.74 -5.59
N SER A 159 9.45 -3.32 -6.84
CA SER A 159 9.02 -1.96 -7.18
C SER A 159 7.57 -1.68 -6.75
N ALA A 160 6.64 -2.60 -6.92
CA ALA A 160 5.25 -2.43 -6.49
C ALA A 160 5.11 -2.32 -4.97
N LEU A 161 6.00 -2.97 -4.21
CA LEU A 161 6.00 -2.91 -2.74
C LEU A 161 6.59 -1.61 -2.18
N TRP A 162 7.66 -1.06 -2.80
CA TRP A 162 8.46 0.00 -2.21
C TRP A 162 8.57 1.28 -3.02
N SER A 163 8.16 1.28 -4.30
CA SER A 163 8.15 2.47 -5.14
C SER A 163 6.73 3.03 -5.31
N LYS A 164 6.64 4.28 -5.79
CA LYS A 164 5.37 4.84 -6.23
C LYS A 164 4.92 4.13 -7.49
N VAL A 165 3.68 3.69 -7.53
CA VAL A 165 3.06 3.03 -8.68
C VAL A 165 1.97 3.93 -9.24
N TRP A 166 1.92 4.04 -10.57
CA TRP A 166 0.83 4.73 -11.23
C TRP A 166 -0.30 3.74 -11.48
N TYR A 167 -1.33 3.84 -10.67
CA TYR A 167 -2.53 3.01 -10.76
C TYR A 167 -3.55 3.64 -11.70
N GLU A 168 -4.41 2.81 -12.30
CA GLU A 168 -5.58 3.30 -13.04
C GLU A 168 -6.44 4.22 -12.16
N ASN A 169 -7.04 5.25 -12.77
CA ASN A 169 -7.82 6.29 -12.08
C ASN A 169 -7.04 7.17 -11.07
N TYR A 170 -5.71 7.14 -11.10
CA TYR A 170 -4.88 8.07 -10.36
C TYR A 170 -4.22 9.05 -11.32
N ASP A 171 -4.14 10.31 -10.91
CA ASP A 171 -3.58 11.38 -11.74
C ASP A 171 -2.04 11.36 -11.75
N GLU A 172 -1.43 10.73 -10.72
CA GLU A 172 0.02 10.62 -10.54
C GLU A 172 0.41 9.32 -9.82
N PRO A 173 1.68 8.89 -9.89
CA PRO A 173 2.17 7.75 -9.12
C PRO A 173 2.11 7.99 -7.60
N LYS A 174 1.52 7.04 -6.84
CA LYS A 174 1.33 7.14 -5.38
C LYS A 174 1.71 5.84 -4.66
N TYR A 175 1.99 5.98 -3.36
CA TYR A 175 2.05 4.85 -2.45
C TYR A 175 0.64 4.56 -1.94
N VAL A 176 0.09 3.42 -2.28
CA VAL A 176 -1.26 3.04 -1.85
C VAL A 176 -1.26 1.59 -1.37
N TRP A 177 -1.93 1.35 -0.26
CA TRP A 177 -2.24 0.01 0.21
C TRP A 177 -3.75 -0.24 0.12
N GLN A 178 -4.14 -1.15 -0.76
CA GLN A 178 -5.49 -1.67 -0.90
C GLN A 178 -5.40 -3.04 -1.55
N SER A 179 -5.43 -4.10 -0.77
CA SER A 179 -5.20 -5.47 -1.25
C SER A 179 -6.43 -6.11 -1.89
N THR A 180 -7.62 -5.68 -1.52
CA THR A 180 -8.90 -6.25 -1.98
C THR A 180 -9.94 -5.19 -2.27
N ALA A 181 -10.87 -5.51 -3.17
CA ALA A 181 -12.11 -4.76 -3.40
C ALA A 181 -13.24 -5.71 -3.79
N ALA A 182 -14.47 -5.21 -3.84
CA ALA A 182 -15.65 -5.97 -4.23
C ALA A 182 -15.76 -6.22 -5.75
N ASN A 183 -14.97 -5.51 -6.56
CA ASN A 183 -15.07 -5.55 -8.02
C ASN A 183 -14.13 -6.61 -8.60
N THR A 184 -14.52 -7.22 -9.72
CA THR A 184 -13.73 -8.24 -10.42
C THR A 184 -12.60 -7.67 -11.28
N ASP A 185 -12.70 -6.41 -11.68
CA ASP A 185 -11.72 -5.63 -12.47
C ASP A 185 -10.76 -4.81 -11.60
N PHE A 186 -10.77 -5.07 -10.31
CA PHE A 186 -9.96 -4.38 -9.32
C PHE A 186 -8.46 -4.58 -9.54
N GLU A 187 -7.72 -3.48 -9.39
CA GLU A 187 -6.26 -3.45 -9.43
C GLU A 187 -5.69 -3.46 -8.00
N PRO A 188 -5.08 -4.56 -7.52
CA PRO A 188 -4.50 -4.63 -6.18
C PRO A 188 -3.37 -3.59 -6.00
N LYS A 189 -3.40 -2.86 -4.90
CA LYS A 189 -2.40 -1.85 -4.55
C LYS A 189 -1.65 -2.31 -3.31
N MET A 190 -0.38 -2.64 -3.46
CA MET A 190 0.38 -3.39 -2.46
C MET A 190 1.61 -2.63 -1.93
N SER A 191 1.59 -1.30 -1.92
CA SER A 191 2.71 -0.55 -1.37
C SER A 191 2.83 -0.73 0.15
N LEU A 192 3.96 -1.25 0.61
CA LEU A 192 4.29 -1.40 2.03
C LEU A 192 4.79 -0.10 2.67
N ALA A 193 5.21 0.88 1.85
CA ALA A 193 5.76 2.13 2.35
C ALA A 193 4.84 2.88 3.33
N PRO A 194 3.53 3.10 3.05
CA PRO A 194 2.64 3.77 4.01
C PRO A 194 2.40 2.96 5.28
N LEU A 195 2.35 1.63 5.19
CA LEU A 195 2.19 0.75 6.36
C LEU A 195 3.42 0.80 7.27
N THR A 196 4.61 0.66 6.67
CA THR A 196 5.88 0.69 7.40
C THR A 196 6.09 2.04 8.06
N PHE A 197 5.89 3.14 7.32
CA PHE A 197 6.01 4.48 7.87
C PHE A 197 5.00 4.73 9.00
N GLY A 198 3.73 4.32 8.81
CA GLY A 198 2.69 4.44 9.82
C GLY A 198 3.04 3.68 11.10
N THR A 199 3.53 2.45 10.98
CA THR A 199 3.94 1.62 12.12
C THR A 199 5.13 2.20 12.86
N LEU A 200 6.18 2.63 12.13
CA LEU A 200 7.35 3.27 12.74
C LEU A 200 6.99 4.59 13.44
N LYS A 201 6.15 5.40 12.80
CA LYS A 201 5.64 6.65 13.39
C LYS A 201 4.86 6.39 14.67
N ALA A 202 3.93 5.41 14.66
CA ALA A 202 3.15 5.05 15.84
C ALA A 202 4.05 4.53 16.97
N ALA A 203 5.00 3.65 16.67
CA ALA A 203 5.96 3.13 17.64
C ALA A 203 6.83 4.25 18.24
N PHE A 204 7.31 5.18 17.40
CA PHE A 204 8.11 6.31 17.87
C PHE A 204 7.34 7.19 18.86
N TYR A 205 6.09 7.57 18.54
CA TYR A 205 5.27 8.38 19.44
C TYR A 205 4.90 7.64 20.73
N ALA A 206 4.61 6.35 20.63
CA ALA A 206 4.35 5.53 21.81
C ALA A 206 5.56 5.49 22.73
N MET A 207 6.77 5.28 22.20
CA MET A 207 8.03 5.28 22.97
C MET A 207 8.36 6.64 23.56
N LEU A 208 8.10 7.73 22.85
CA LEU A 208 8.36 9.09 23.32
C LEU A 208 7.57 9.41 24.60
N LEU A 209 6.37 8.84 24.77
CA LEU A 209 5.56 8.98 25.97
C LEU A 209 5.86 7.89 27.01
N ALA A 210 5.97 6.64 26.58
CA ALA A 210 6.12 5.52 27.49
C ALA A 210 7.48 5.46 28.18
N ALA A 211 8.58 5.75 27.47
CA ALA A 211 9.93 5.63 28.04
C ALA A 211 10.17 6.62 29.21
N PRO A 212 9.87 7.93 29.11
CA PRO A 212 10.02 8.84 30.26
C PRO A 212 9.15 8.45 31.44
N LEU A 213 7.89 8.02 31.20
CA LEU A 213 6.99 7.59 32.25
C LEU A 213 7.50 6.31 32.94
N ALA A 214 8.01 5.35 32.18
CA ALA A 214 8.57 4.13 32.73
C ALA A 214 9.82 4.39 33.58
N VAL A 215 10.72 5.26 33.11
CA VAL A 215 11.91 5.67 33.87
C VAL A 215 11.50 6.39 35.16
N ALA A 216 10.57 7.35 35.08
CA ALA A 216 10.09 8.06 36.26
C ALA A 216 9.41 7.11 37.27
N ALA A 217 8.58 6.18 36.79
CA ALA A 217 7.97 5.16 37.65
C ALA A 217 8.99 4.22 38.30
N ALA A 218 10.03 3.81 37.56
CA ALA A 218 11.12 3.01 38.09
C ALA A 218 11.91 3.73 39.18
N ILE A 219 12.25 5.00 38.96
CA ILE A 219 12.96 5.85 39.96
C ILE A 219 12.08 6.01 41.20
N TYR A 220 10.80 6.34 41.02
CA TYR A 220 9.86 6.46 42.16
C TYR A 220 9.77 5.17 42.94
N THR A 221 9.58 4.04 42.29
CA THR A 221 9.49 2.73 42.91
C THR A 221 10.77 2.32 43.65
N ALA A 222 11.94 2.67 43.07
CA ALA A 222 13.22 2.30 43.66
C ALA A 222 13.60 3.15 44.88
N TYR A 223 13.36 4.46 44.83
CA TYR A 223 13.90 5.40 45.82
C TYR A 223 12.86 6.02 46.74
N PHE A 224 11.65 6.26 46.29
CA PHE A 224 10.65 7.05 47.02
C PHE A 224 9.50 6.18 47.58
N MET A 225 9.24 5.01 47.04
CA MET A 225 8.11 4.17 47.43
C MET A 225 8.42 3.47 48.77
N ALA A 226 7.46 3.53 49.70
CA ALA A 226 7.56 2.81 50.99
C ALA A 226 7.77 1.30 50.76
N PRO A 227 8.62 0.63 51.59
CA PRO A 227 8.92 -0.81 51.40
C PRO A 227 7.69 -1.74 51.47
N SER A 228 6.69 -1.38 52.27
CA SER A 228 5.42 -2.12 52.39
C SER A 228 4.58 -2.05 51.12
N LEU A 229 4.55 -0.88 50.49
CA LEU A 229 3.84 -0.64 49.24
C LEU A 229 4.60 -1.27 48.05
N ARG A 230 5.93 -1.13 48.01
CA ARG A 230 6.78 -1.73 46.97
C ARG A 230 6.60 -3.24 46.87
N ARG A 231 6.48 -3.94 48.02
CA ARG A 231 6.22 -5.38 48.05
C ARG A 231 4.92 -5.79 47.38
N LYS A 232 3.93 -4.89 47.31
CA LYS A 232 2.64 -5.15 46.65
C LYS A 232 2.68 -4.72 45.16
N VAL A 233 3.30 -3.60 44.88
CA VAL A 233 3.33 -3.02 43.52
C VAL A 233 4.25 -3.81 42.58
N LYS A 234 5.43 -4.26 43.07
CA LYS A 234 6.40 -4.96 42.24
C LYS A 234 5.83 -6.24 41.59
N PRO A 235 5.12 -7.15 42.30
CA PRO A 235 4.51 -8.32 41.68
C PRO A 235 3.44 -7.94 40.61
N VAL A 236 2.71 -6.85 40.82
CA VAL A 236 1.70 -6.39 39.84
C VAL A 236 2.39 -5.95 38.53
N ILE A 237 3.50 -5.21 38.60
CA ILE A 237 4.30 -4.82 37.43
C ILE A 237 4.85 -6.07 36.73
N GLU A 238 5.37 -7.05 37.48
CA GLU A 238 5.88 -8.31 36.90
C GLU A 238 4.77 -9.13 36.23
N LEU A 239 3.56 -9.13 36.77
CA LEU A 239 2.39 -9.75 36.12
C LEU A 239 2.00 -9.02 34.82
N MET A 240 2.09 -7.69 34.79
CA MET A 240 1.81 -6.92 33.57
C MET A 240 2.84 -7.21 32.47
N GLU A 241 4.12 -7.42 32.84
CA GLU A 241 5.16 -7.80 31.89
C GLU A 241 4.92 -9.20 31.29
N ALA A 242 4.36 -10.12 32.08
CA ALA A 242 4.03 -11.47 31.61
C ALA A 242 2.80 -11.54 30.69
N MET A 243 2.03 -10.46 30.57
CA MET A 243 0.85 -10.44 29.68
C MET A 243 1.27 -10.37 28.21
N PRO A 244 0.62 -11.18 27.33
CA PRO A 244 0.92 -11.16 25.90
C PRO A 244 0.66 -9.77 25.29
N THR A 245 1.70 -9.12 24.81
CA THR A 245 1.64 -7.75 24.26
C THR A 245 0.67 -7.63 23.06
N VAL A 246 0.51 -8.71 22.28
CA VAL A 246 -0.42 -8.77 21.15
C VAL A 246 -1.88 -8.64 21.63
N ILE A 247 -2.24 -9.31 22.74
CA ILE A 247 -3.60 -9.23 23.31
C ILE A 247 -3.86 -7.82 23.86
N LEU A 248 -2.88 -7.23 24.55
CA LEU A 248 -2.98 -5.86 25.04
C LEU A 248 -3.12 -4.86 23.88
N GLY A 249 -2.33 -5.03 22.81
CA GLY A 249 -2.42 -4.19 21.61
C GLY A 249 -3.77 -4.31 20.90
N PHE A 250 -4.31 -5.53 20.80
CA PHE A 250 -5.63 -5.78 20.22
C PHE A 250 -6.75 -5.12 21.06
N PHE A 251 -6.71 -5.29 22.38
CA PHE A 251 -7.67 -4.65 23.29
C PHE A 251 -7.57 -3.13 23.23
N ALA A 252 -6.36 -2.58 23.23
CA ALA A 252 -6.13 -1.14 23.09
C ALA A 252 -6.66 -0.60 21.75
N GLY A 253 -6.44 -1.33 20.65
CA GLY A 253 -6.90 -0.92 19.33
C GLY A 253 -8.43 -0.94 19.16
N LEU A 254 -9.10 -1.96 19.72
CA LEU A 254 -10.56 -2.11 19.55
C LEU A 254 -11.38 -1.27 20.53
N PHE A 255 -10.92 -1.11 21.76
CA PHE A 255 -11.71 -0.46 22.82
C PHE A 255 -11.11 0.88 23.24
N LEU A 256 -9.79 0.91 23.52
CA LEU A 256 -9.17 2.11 24.07
C LEU A 256 -8.99 3.19 23.02
N ALA A 257 -8.55 2.84 21.79
CA ALA A 257 -8.29 3.82 20.73
C ALA A 257 -9.56 4.61 20.32
N PRO A 258 -10.73 3.98 20.04
CA PRO A 258 -11.96 4.71 19.74
C PRO A 258 -12.44 5.58 20.91
N TYR A 259 -12.27 5.11 22.15
CA TYR A 259 -12.60 5.90 23.33
C TYR A 259 -11.72 7.14 23.45
N VAL A 260 -10.40 6.98 23.30
CA VAL A 260 -9.43 8.09 23.32
C VAL A 260 -9.71 9.08 22.19
N GLU A 261 -10.00 8.60 20.98
CA GLU A 261 -10.33 9.43 19.82
C GLU A 261 -11.56 10.35 20.10
N GLY A 262 -12.60 9.81 20.70
CA GLY A 262 -13.79 10.55 21.09
C GLY A 262 -13.58 11.57 22.23
N HIS A 263 -12.51 11.41 23.03
CA HIS A 263 -12.27 12.21 24.23
C HIS A 263 -10.89 12.90 24.23
N LEU A 264 -10.29 13.10 23.07
CA LEU A 264 -8.95 13.68 22.91
C LEU A 264 -8.73 14.97 23.72
N PRO A 265 -9.62 16.00 23.68
CA PRO A 265 -9.40 17.22 24.45
C PRO A 265 -9.34 16.99 25.96
N GLY A 266 -10.20 16.10 26.48
CA GLY A 266 -10.23 15.75 27.90
C GLY A 266 -8.97 15.03 28.35
N ILE A 267 -8.48 14.08 27.53
CA ILE A 267 -7.25 13.31 27.81
C ILE A 267 -6.01 14.21 27.80
N PHE A 268 -5.89 15.12 26.81
CA PHE A 268 -4.82 16.11 26.80
C PHE A 268 -4.89 17.06 27.99
N SER A 269 -6.09 17.52 28.36
CA SER A 269 -6.28 18.36 29.55
C SER A 269 -5.85 17.61 30.81
N LEU A 270 -6.23 16.34 30.97
CA LEU A 270 -5.83 15.49 32.08
C LEU A 270 -4.30 15.35 32.17
N LEU A 271 -3.65 15.08 31.02
CA LEU A 271 -2.21 14.89 30.95
C LEU A 271 -1.43 16.16 31.37
N MET A 272 -1.96 17.35 31.06
CA MET A 272 -1.36 18.62 31.48
C MET A 272 -1.72 19.00 32.93
N LEU A 273 -2.94 18.75 33.36
CA LEU A 273 -3.40 19.15 34.69
C LEU A 273 -2.92 18.20 35.80
N LEU A 274 -2.68 16.92 35.47
CA LEU A 274 -2.24 15.91 36.45
C LEU A 274 -0.93 16.27 37.15
N PRO A 275 0.18 16.68 36.46
CA PRO A 275 1.39 17.13 37.15
C PRO A 275 1.17 18.36 38.02
N ILE A 276 0.34 19.30 37.56
CA ILE A 276 0.00 20.51 38.32
C ILE A 276 -0.82 20.13 39.56
N GLY A 277 -1.81 19.25 39.39
CA GLY A 277 -2.62 18.73 40.49
C GLY A 277 -1.79 18.05 41.58
N ILE A 278 -0.82 17.21 41.17
CA ILE A 278 0.12 16.56 42.10
C ILE A 278 0.95 17.59 42.86
N LEU A 279 1.48 18.61 42.18
CA LEU A 279 2.25 19.68 42.83
C LEU A 279 1.40 20.48 43.82
N VAL A 280 0.19 20.86 43.44
CA VAL A 280 -0.76 21.59 44.31
C VAL A 280 -1.15 20.75 45.51
N ALA A 281 -1.49 19.49 45.31
CA ALA A 281 -1.86 18.58 46.36
C ALA A 281 -0.67 18.29 47.33
N GLY A 282 0.53 18.12 46.81
CA GLY A 282 1.77 18.00 47.62
C GLY A 282 2.07 19.25 48.45
N PHE A 283 1.84 20.45 47.84
CA PHE A 283 1.97 21.71 48.56
C PHE A 283 0.91 21.84 49.65
N ALA A 284 -0.34 21.52 49.36
CA ALA A 284 -1.42 21.52 50.33
C ALA A 284 -1.15 20.55 51.50
N TRP A 285 -0.65 19.33 51.18
CA TRP A 285 -0.23 18.35 52.15
C TRP A 285 0.86 18.87 53.09
N SER A 286 1.84 19.61 52.57
CA SER A 286 2.93 20.20 53.37
C SER A 286 2.43 21.29 54.33
N ARG A 287 1.27 21.90 54.08
CA ARG A 287 0.65 22.94 54.93
C ARG A 287 -0.30 22.36 55.99
N LEU A 288 -0.59 21.04 55.98
CA LEU A 288 -1.45 20.43 56.98
C LEU A 288 -0.78 20.37 58.36
N PRO A 289 -1.56 20.54 59.46
CA PRO A 289 -1.05 20.38 60.80
C PRO A 289 -0.47 19.00 61.04
N GLU A 290 0.59 18.91 61.86
CA GLU A 290 1.26 17.62 62.20
C GLU A 290 0.30 16.57 62.74
N SER A 291 -0.72 16.94 63.47
CA SER A 291 -1.74 16.05 64.02
C SER A 291 -2.51 15.28 62.95
N ILE A 292 -2.62 15.81 61.74
CA ILE A 292 -3.24 15.12 60.59
C ILE A 292 -2.21 14.29 59.84
N ARG A 293 -1.03 14.87 59.60
CA ARG A 293 0.06 14.17 58.88
C ARG A 293 0.53 12.91 59.56
N LEU A 294 0.64 12.90 60.90
CA LEU A 294 1.07 11.74 61.69
C LEU A 294 0.07 10.58 61.73
N ARG A 295 -1.18 10.79 61.25
CA ARG A 295 -2.16 9.70 61.14
C ARG A 295 -1.96 8.83 59.90
N VAL A 296 -1.18 9.31 58.91
CA VAL A 296 -0.88 8.58 57.69
C VAL A 296 0.48 7.89 57.83
N PRO A 297 0.60 6.60 57.60
CA PRO A 297 1.88 5.91 57.63
C PRO A 297 2.84 6.48 56.61
N ASP A 298 4.12 6.60 56.97
CA ASP A 298 5.17 7.15 56.11
C ASP A 298 5.19 6.44 54.73
N GLY A 299 5.18 7.23 53.66
CA GLY A 299 5.20 6.75 52.30
C GLY A 299 3.83 6.35 51.72
N TRP A 300 2.73 6.49 52.47
CA TRP A 300 1.36 6.27 51.98
C TRP A 300 0.65 7.54 51.56
N GLU A 301 1.29 8.70 51.69
CA GLU A 301 0.77 10.00 51.31
C GLU A 301 0.38 10.03 49.82
N SER A 302 1.16 9.33 48.99
CA SER A 302 0.88 9.22 47.55
C SER A 302 -0.46 8.54 47.24
N MET A 303 -0.90 7.59 48.08
CA MET A 303 -2.19 6.90 47.91
C MET A 303 -3.39 7.79 48.26
N ILE A 304 -3.19 8.74 49.17
CA ILE A 304 -4.25 9.70 49.54
C ILE A 304 -4.43 10.75 48.44
N LEU A 305 -3.41 11.00 47.63
CA LEU A 305 -3.49 11.92 46.49
C LEU A 305 -4.27 11.35 45.32
N ILE A 306 -4.39 10.03 45.17
CA ILE A 306 -5.08 9.38 44.04
C ILE A 306 -6.56 9.83 43.91
N PRO A 307 -7.40 9.89 44.96
CA PRO A 307 -8.78 10.35 44.79
C PRO A 307 -8.95 11.85 44.60
N VAL A 308 -7.88 12.63 44.70
CA VAL A 308 -7.89 14.09 44.53
C VAL A 308 -7.50 14.47 43.09
N ILE A 309 -6.88 13.56 42.36
CA ILE A 309 -6.48 13.67 40.96
C ILE A 309 -7.50 13.00 40.05
#